data_0c29d5f6eba5687ecbd1c9dfdf0af3f4
#
_entry.id   0c29d5f6eba5687ecbd1c9dfdf0af3f4
#
_cell.length_a   1.000
_cell.length_b   1.000
_cell.length_c   1.000
_cell.angle_alpha   90.00
_cell.angle_beta   90.00
_cell.angle_gamma   90.00
#
_symmetry.space_group_name_H-M   'P 1'
#
loop_
_entity.id
_entity.type
_entity.pdbx_description
1 polymer ?
#
loop_
_entity_poly.entity_id
_entity_poly.type
_entity_poly.pdbx_seq_one_letter_code
_entity_poly.pdbx_strand_id
1 'polypeptide(L)'
;MSAARCEVVTVTANPAIDQTVWIPGFEAGAVNRVHGEESSPGGGGINVAADLARFDVAVTATGLLGADNAAPFEALMAHEAIADAFVRIDGTTRTDVKIADDQTGTTTDINFPGFSVTHDDLARLRAAVAAVVVPGCWVVLAGSLPPGAPGETYRELIDVVHARGGRVALDTSGPALAAGLLARPDLVKPNRVELEELLGCTLPDRPAVLAAARELVAGGVETVVVSLGAEGAVFVSGEDAVFTEPMPVKVASTVGAGDAMMAGTVAGLLRGAALRDIAALATAFSAVTVVRVGPHLDPAAVRRTVASVVVERLPALVGRP
;
A
#
# COMPACT_ATOMS: atom_id res chain seq x y z
N MET A 1 30.33 12.71 6.01
CA MET A 1 29.20 12.09 5.27
C MET A 1 27.97 12.28 6.15
N SER A 2 27.04 13.15 5.76
CA SER A 2 25.76 13.30 6.47
C SER A 2 25.05 11.94 6.36
N ALA A 3 24.65 11.35 7.49
CA ALA A 3 23.80 10.16 7.48
C ALA A 3 22.57 10.51 6.62
N ALA A 4 22.29 9.70 5.59
CA ALA A 4 21.11 9.88 4.77
C ALA A 4 19.88 9.88 5.72
N ARG A 5 19.17 11.00 5.75
CA ARG A 5 18.04 11.17 6.65
C ARG A 5 16.93 10.24 6.12
N CYS A 6 16.52 9.25 6.89
CA CYS A 6 15.38 8.42 6.53
C CYS A 6 14.15 9.32 6.33
N GLU A 7 13.59 9.33 5.13
CA GLU A 7 12.40 10.13 4.81
C GLU A 7 11.13 9.33 5.03
N VAL A 8 11.18 8.02 4.72
CA VAL A 8 10.05 7.10 4.85
C VAL A 8 10.48 5.81 5.54
N VAL A 9 9.67 5.37 6.48
CA VAL A 9 9.70 4.01 7.03
C VAL A 9 8.49 3.26 6.48
N THR A 10 8.67 2.03 6.00
CA THR A 10 7.54 1.16 5.66
C THR A 10 7.48 -0.01 6.63
N VAL A 11 6.27 -0.40 7.00
CA VAL A 11 6.01 -1.51 7.93
C VAL A 11 5.15 -2.56 7.23
N THR A 12 5.69 -3.78 7.12
CA THR A 12 4.97 -4.94 6.61
C THR A 12 4.87 -6.00 7.72
N ALA A 13 3.69 -6.10 8.34
CA ALA A 13 3.50 -7.04 9.45
C ALA A 13 3.35 -8.49 8.96
N ASN A 14 2.87 -8.72 7.74
CA ASN A 14 2.59 -10.03 7.16
C ASN A 14 3.07 -10.10 5.69
N PRO A 15 4.39 -10.11 5.45
CA PRO A 15 4.96 -10.20 4.10
C PRO A 15 4.60 -11.53 3.42
N ALA A 16 4.82 -11.59 2.12
CA ALA A 16 4.67 -12.80 1.33
C ALA A 16 5.79 -12.92 0.29
N ILE A 17 6.10 -14.15 -0.15
CA ILE A 17 6.72 -14.38 -1.43
C ILE A 17 5.58 -14.53 -2.44
N ASP A 18 5.47 -13.59 -3.37
CA ASP A 18 4.49 -13.66 -4.44
C ASP A 18 5.02 -14.57 -5.54
N GLN A 19 4.40 -15.74 -5.72
CA GLN A 19 4.71 -16.68 -6.79
C GLN A 19 3.66 -16.57 -7.89
N THR A 20 4.02 -15.97 -9.02
CA THR A 20 3.17 -15.96 -10.20
C THR A 20 3.45 -17.17 -11.05
N VAL A 21 2.41 -17.91 -11.43
CA VAL A 21 2.47 -19.05 -12.33
C VAL A 21 1.58 -18.79 -13.55
N TRP A 22 2.12 -19.02 -14.74
CA TRP A 22 1.36 -18.88 -15.99
C TRP A 22 0.75 -20.20 -16.40
N ILE A 23 -0.58 -20.25 -16.50
CA ILE A 23 -1.37 -21.43 -16.86
C ILE A 23 -2.40 -21.03 -17.92
N PRO A 24 -2.18 -21.35 -19.19
CA PRO A 24 -3.12 -21.04 -20.26
C PRO A 24 -4.40 -21.87 -20.12
N GLY A 25 -5.54 -21.22 -20.08
CA GLY A 25 -6.85 -21.86 -19.93
C GLY A 25 -7.00 -22.55 -18.56
N PHE A 26 -6.67 -21.84 -17.47
CA PHE A 26 -6.83 -22.39 -16.12
C PHE A 26 -8.25 -22.88 -15.85
N GLU A 27 -8.39 -24.12 -15.43
CA GLU A 27 -9.67 -24.76 -15.15
C GLU A 27 -9.68 -25.37 -13.74
N ALA A 28 -10.62 -24.95 -12.92
CA ALA A 28 -10.82 -25.51 -11.59
C ALA A 28 -11.30 -26.97 -11.66
N GLY A 29 -10.65 -27.85 -10.90
CA GLY A 29 -10.98 -29.29 -10.89
C GLY A 29 -10.26 -30.11 -11.97
N ALA A 30 -9.49 -29.48 -12.86
CA ALA A 30 -8.67 -30.14 -13.88
C ALA A 30 -7.17 -30.21 -13.48
N VAL A 31 -6.38 -30.97 -14.24
CA VAL A 31 -4.92 -30.95 -14.12
C VAL A 31 -4.38 -29.80 -14.96
N ASN A 32 -3.97 -28.74 -14.30
CA ASN A 32 -3.34 -27.59 -14.92
C ASN A 32 -1.80 -27.75 -14.97
N ARG A 33 -1.17 -27.31 -16.06
CA ARG A 33 0.29 -27.37 -16.22
C ARG A 33 0.85 -25.96 -16.34
N VAL A 34 1.76 -25.64 -15.43
CA VAL A 34 2.51 -24.38 -15.43
C VAL A 34 3.49 -24.38 -16.60
N HIS A 35 3.55 -23.32 -17.40
CA HIS A 35 4.53 -23.12 -18.45
C HIS A 35 5.56 -22.02 -18.17
N GLY A 36 5.37 -21.27 -17.09
CA GLY A 36 6.30 -20.26 -16.61
C GLY A 36 6.01 -19.91 -15.17
N GLU A 37 7.02 -19.53 -14.42
CA GLU A 37 6.89 -19.05 -13.05
C GLU A 37 7.84 -17.88 -12.75
N GLU A 38 7.42 -17.01 -11.86
CA GLU A 38 8.24 -15.93 -11.31
C GLU A 38 7.93 -15.79 -9.82
N SER A 39 8.95 -15.58 -9.01
CA SER A 39 8.79 -15.34 -7.57
C SER A 39 9.45 -14.03 -7.19
N SER A 40 8.75 -13.22 -6.39
CA SER A 40 9.27 -11.95 -5.89
C SER A 40 8.87 -11.73 -4.44
N PRO A 41 9.73 -11.08 -3.62
CA PRO A 41 9.32 -10.58 -2.32
C PRO A 41 8.17 -9.59 -2.47
N GLY A 42 7.13 -9.75 -1.64
CA GLY A 42 5.91 -8.94 -1.68
C GLY A 42 5.36 -8.64 -0.30
N GLY A 43 4.25 -7.91 -0.33
CA GLY A 43 3.57 -7.35 0.83
C GLY A 43 3.49 -5.83 0.73
N GLY A 44 2.36 -5.24 1.13
CA GLY A 44 2.05 -3.84 0.85
C GLY A 44 3.18 -2.86 1.17
N GLY A 45 3.75 -2.94 2.40
CA GLY A 45 4.85 -2.04 2.78
C GLY A 45 6.15 -2.30 2.01
N ILE A 46 6.44 -3.54 1.60
CA ILE A 46 7.62 -3.88 0.78
C ILE A 46 7.46 -3.31 -0.63
N ASN A 47 6.28 -3.42 -1.22
CA ASN A 47 5.99 -2.86 -2.54
C ASN A 47 6.10 -1.33 -2.52
N VAL A 48 5.51 -0.68 -1.51
CA VAL A 48 5.66 0.77 -1.30
C VAL A 48 7.12 1.18 -1.14
N ALA A 49 7.91 0.41 -0.37
CA ALA A 49 9.35 0.69 -0.17
C ALA A 49 10.12 0.65 -1.49
N ALA A 50 9.92 -0.39 -2.30
CA ALA A 50 10.59 -0.55 -3.58
C ALA A 50 10.22 0.57 -4.55
N ASP A 51 8.92 0.93 -4.63
CA ASP A 51 8.46 1.99 -5.52
C ASP A 51 9.00 3.37 -5.12
N LEU A 52 9.04 3.68 -3.82
CA LEU A 52 9.62 4.92 -3.29
C LEU A 52 11.13 4.98 -3.52
N ALA A 53 11.87 3.88 -3.24
CA ALA A 53 13.32 3.82 -3.45
C ALA A 53 13.68 4.05 -4.92
N ARG A 54 12.97 3.43 -5.87
CA ARG A 54 13.12 3.67 -7.32
C ARG A 54 12.82 5.11 -7.71
N PHE A 55 12.01 5.81 -6.92
CA PHE A 55 11.67 7.22 -7.13
C PHE A 55 12.56 8.18 -6.34
N ASP A 56 13.77 7.75 -5.98
CA ASP A 56 14.81 8.50 -5.30
C ASP A 56 14.45 8.96 -3.87
N VAL A 57 13.58 8.23 -3.17
CA VAL A 57 13.24 8.47 -1.75
C VAL A 57 14.06 7.55 -0.85
N ALA A 58 14.65 8.09 0.22
CA ALA A 58 15.40 7.29 1.19
C ALA A 58 14.43 6.51 2.11
N VAL A 59 14.45 5.17 2.01
CA VAL A 59 13.50 4.28 2.69
C VAL A 59 14.21 3.35 3.66
N THR A 60 13.59 3.17 4.84
CA THR A 60 13.86 2.06 5.75
C THR A 60 12.65 1.15 5.77
N ALA A 61 12.83 -0.13 5.48
CA ALA A 61 11.76 -1.13 5.57
C ALA A 61 11.90 -1.92 6.88
N THR A 62 10.77 -2.08 7.58
CA THR A 62 10.66 -2.88 8.79
C THR A 62 9.37 -3.71 8.80
N GLY A 63 9.19 -4.53 9.79
CA GLY A 63 8.06 -5.44 9.90
C GLY A 63 8.50 -6.76 10.50
N LEU A 64 7.74 -7.81 10.23
CA LEU A 64 8.08 -9.18 10.64
C LEU A 64 8.48 -9.99 9.40
N LEU A 65 9.52 -10.82 9.52
CA LEU A 65 10.03 -11.63 8.42
C LEU A 65 10.44 -13.00 8.94
N GLY A 66 9.97 -14.08 8.30
CA GLY A 66 10.40 -15.43 8.63
C GLY A 66 11.89 -15.63 8.36
N ALA A 67 12.63 -16.11 9.35
CA ALA A 67 14.08 -16.25 9.26
C ALA A 67 14.52 -17.31 8.24
N ASP A 68 13.71 -18.35 8.02
CA ASP A 68 14.10 -19.52 7.21
C ASP A 68 14.17 -19.22 5.71
N ASN A 69 13.45 -18.19 5.23
CA ASN A 69 13.40 -17.80 3.82
C ASN A 69 13.56 -16.29 3.61
N ALA A 70 14.35 -15.61 4.44
CA ALA A 70 14.55 -14.15 4.38
C ALA A 70 15.39 -13.70 3.16
N ALA A 71 16.23 -14.57 2.60
CA ALA A 71 17.21 -14.21 1.57
C ALA A 71 16.65 -13.44 0.34
N PRO A 72 15.47 -13.77 -0.25
CA PRO A 72 14.90 -12.98 -1.33
C PRO A 72 14.59 -11.53 -0.95
N PHE A 73 14.12 -11.31 0.29
CA PHE A 73 13.82 -9.97 0.82
C PHE A 73 15.11 -9.17 1.03
N GLU A 74 16.15 -9.79 1.61
CA GLU A 74 17.46 -9.17 1.81
C GLU A 74 18.10 -8.77 0.47
N ALA A 75 17.96 -9.62 -0.55
CA ALA A 75 18.43 -9.31 -1.90
C ALA A 75 17.68 -8.11 -2.52
N LEU A 76 16.35 -8.03 -2.35
CA LEU A 76 15.56 -6.88 -2.78
C LEU A 76 16.00 -5.60 -2.07
N MET A 77 16.12 -5.62 -0.73
CA MET A 77 16.55 -4.46 0.05
C MET A 77 17.92 -3.95 -0.40
N ALA A 78 18.87 -4.87 -0.60
CA ALA A 78 20.21 -4.52 -1.08
C ALA A 78 20.19 -3.96 -2.51
N HIS A 79 19.39 -4.55 -3.41
CA HIS A 79 19.28 -4.11 -4.80
C HIS A 79 18.69 -2.71 -4.93
N GLU A 80 17.64 -2.41 -4.16
CA GLU A 80 16.92 -1.12 -4.19
C GLU A 80 17.53 -0.09 -3.21
N ALA A 81 18.65 -0.41 -2.55
CA ALA A 81 19.28 0.45 -1.54
C ALA A 81 18.34 0.84 -0.37
N ILE A 82 17.43 -0.04 0.01
CA ILE A 82 16.51 0.12 1.13
C ILE A 82 17.21 -0.36 2.41
N ALA A 83 17.15 0.44 3.48
CA ALA A 83 17.67 0.03 4.77
C ALA A 83 16.78 -1.06 5.39
N ASP A 84 17.38 -2.21 5.72
CA ASP A 84 16.68 -3.35 6.32
C ASP A 84 16.66 -3.23 7.85
N ALA A 85 15.45 -3.09 8.42
CA ALA A 85 15.19 -3.08 9.86
C ALA A 85 14.12 -4.11 10.26
N PHE A 86 13.91 -5.16 9.45
CA PHE A 86 12.94 -6.21 9.75
C PHE A 86 13.32 -7.00 11.01
N VAL A 87 12.31 -7.31 11.81
CA VAL A 87 12.41 -8.27 12.91
C VAL A 87 12.32 -9.68 12.33
N ARG A 88 13.40 -10.45 12.47
CA ARG A 88 13.39 -11.88 12.10
C ARG A 88 12.69 -12.66 13.19
N ILE A 89 11.71 -13.49 12.79
CA ILE A 89 11.00 -14.42 13.65
C ILE A 89 11.22 -15.84 13.15
N ASP A 90 11.07 -16.82 14.03
CA ASP A 90 11.23 -18.22 13.66
C ASP A 90 10.19 -18.65 12.63
N GLY A 91 10.59 -19.48 11.67
CA GLY A 91 9.75 -20.02 10.61
C GLY A 91 9.88 -19.30 9.27
N THR A 92 8.94 -19.58 8.37
CA THR A 92 8.94 -19.13 6.99
C THR A 92 7.91 -18.03 6.74
N THR A 93 8.29 -17.03 5.96
CA THR A 93 7.32 -16.12 5.32
C THR A 93 6.47 -16.91 4.33
N ARG A 94 5.17 -16.65 4.31
CA ARG A 94 4.20 -17.30 3.41
C ARG A 94 4.55 -17.09 1.95
N THR A 95 4.07 -18.03 1.10
CA THR A 95 4.10 -17.86 -0.35
C THR A 95 2.67 -17.72 -0.86
N ASP A 96 2.33 -16.58 -1.42
CA ASP A 96 1.05 -16.36 -2.07
C ASP A 96 1.17 -16.71 -3.56
N VAL A 97 0.21 -17.49 -4.10
CA VAL A 97 0.26 -17.98 -5.49
C VAL A 97 -0.71 -17.17 -6.34
N LYS A 98 -0.21 -16.64 -7.45
CA LYS A 98 -0.98 -15.92 -8.46
C LYS A 98 -1.02 -16.74 -9.75
N ILE A 99 -2.19 -17.21 -10.14
CA ILE A 99 -2.40 -17.94 -11.38
C ILE A 99 -2.78 -16.93 -12.46
N ALA A 100 -1.86 -16.68 -13.39
CA ALA A 100 -2.09 -15.83 -14.55
C ALA A 100 -2.51 -16.69 -15.75
N ASP A 101 -3.71 -16.45 -16.27
CA ASP A 101 -4.22 -17.12 -17.46
C ASP A 101 -4.06 -16.22 -18.69
N ASP A 102 -3.11 -16.54 -19.56
CA ASP A 102 -2.79 -15.76 -20.76
C ASP A 102 -3.90 -15.84 -21.82
N GLN A 103 -4.76 -16.86 -21.78
CA GLN A 103 -5.83 -17.04 -22.76
C GLN A 103 -7.04 -16.16 -22.41
N THR A 104 -7.39 -16.06 -21.14
CA THR A 104 -8.53 -15.28 -20.68
C THR A 104 -8.14 -13.88 -20.24
N GLY A 105 -6.85 -13.65 -19.95
CA GLY A 105 -6.35 -12.40 -19.39
C GLY A 105 -6.76 -12.19 -17.92
N THR A 106 -7.09 -13.27 -17.21
CA THR A 106 -7.52 -13.23 -15.81
C THR A 106 -6.40 -13.64 -14.88
N THR A 107 -6.44 -13.15 -13.63
CA THR A 107 -5.57 -13.59 -12.54
C THR A 107 -6.42 -14.13 -11.40
N THR A 108 -6.01 -15.28 -10.84
CA THR A 108 -6.61 -15.86 -9.63
C THR A 108 -5.57 -15.86 -8.52
N ASP A 109 -5.89 -15.20 -7.40
CA ASP A 109 -5.01 -15.12 -6.24
C ASP A 109 -5.37 -16.18 -5.20
N ILE A 110 -4.34 -16.89 -4.70
CA ILE A 110 -4.42 -17.85 -3.59
C ILE A 110 -3.51 -17.33 -2.49
N ASN A 111 -4.10 -16.69 -1.49
CA ASN A 111 -3.37 -16.04 -0.41
C ASN A 111 -3.35 -16.93 0.83
N PHE A 112 -2.16 -17.15 1.38
CA PHE A 112 -1.97 -17.91 2.61
C PHE A 112 -2.03 -16.99 3.85
N PRO A 113 -2.42 -17.51 5.01
CA PRO A 113 -2.59 -16.69 6.22
C PRO A 113 -1.27 -16.09 6.73
N GLY A 114 -0.13 -16.74 6.47
CA GLY A 114 1.17 -16.36 7.00
C GLY A 114 1.51 -17.05 8.33
N PHE A 115 2.64 -16.67 8.91
CA PHE A 115 3.10 -17.17 10.21
C PHE A 115 2.22 -16.65 11.35
N SER A 116 2.13 -17.44 12.43
CA SER A 116 1.48 -16.96 13.66
C SER A 116 2.48 -16.18 14.51
N VAL A 117 2.03 -15.06 15.07
CA VAL A 117 2.87 -14.21 15.92
C VAL A 117 2.49 -14.32 17.39
N THR A 118 3.50 -14.14 18.24
CA THR A 118 3.37 -14.07 19.70
C THR A 118 3.29 -12.61 20.16
N HIS A 119 2.95 -12.41 21.43
CA HIS A 119 3.00 -11.08 22.05
C HIS A 119 4.43 -10.50 22.06
N ASP A 120 5.44 -11.35 22.20
CA ASP A 120 6.86 -10.94 22.17
C ASP A 120 7.26 -10.46 20.75
N ASP A 121 6.85 -11.14 19.70
CA ASP A 121 7.11 -10.72 18.32
C ASP A 121 6.50 -9.34 18.03
N LEU A 122 5.27 -9.09 18.51
CA LEU A 122 4.63 -7.80 18.39
C LEU A 122 5.33 -6.72 19.23
N ALA A 123 5.85 -7.06 20.42
CA ALA A 123 6.64 -6.15 21.23
C ALA A 123 7.96 -5.78 20.52
N ARG A 124 8.63 -6.76 19.91
CA ARG A 124 9.85 -6.56 19.10
C ARG A 124 9.54 -5.70 17.87
N LEU A 125 8.41 -5.92 17.18
CA LEU A 125 7.96 -5.08 16.08
C LEU A 125 7.77 -3.62 16.51
N ARG A 126 7.06 -3.37 17.61
CA ARG A 126 6.88 -2.01 18.15
C ARG A 126 8.22 -1.35 18.49
N ALA A 127 9.15 -2.10 19.09
CA ALA A 127 10.49 -1.61 19.41
C ALA A 127 11.29 -1.27 18.14
N ALA A 128 11.22 -2.11 17.10
CA ALA A 128 11.88 -1.87 15.82
C ALA A 128 11.34 -0.60 15.12
N VAL A 129 10.02 -0.46 15.04
CA VAL A 129 9.39 0.77 14.50
C VAL A 129 9.84 1.98 15.31
N ALA A 130 9.78 1.89 16.65
CA ALA A 130 10.21 2.97 17.52
C ALA A 130 11.68 3.36 17.35
N ALA A 131 12.56 2.43 16.96
CA ALA A 131 13.99 2.69 16.80
C ALA A 131 14.32 3.46 15.50
N VAL A 132 13.50 3.32 14.46
CA VAL A 132 13.77 3.90 13.13
C VAL A 132 12.98 5.19 12.85
N VAL A 133 11.92 5.47 13.63
CA VAL A 133 11.10 6.67 13.47
C VAL A 133 11.86 7.89 13.98
N VAL A 134 11.97 8.91 13.13
CA VAL A 134 12.50 10.24 13.45
C VAL A 134 11.42 11.31 13.24
N PRO A 135 11.48 12.45 13.94
CA PRO A 135 10.50 13.51 13.78
C PRO A 135 10.37 13.98 12.33
N GLY A 136 9.13 14.03 11.84
CA GLY A 136 8.78 14.46 10.50
C GLY A 136 8.89 13.39 9.41
N CYS A 137 9.37 12.16 9.72
CA CYS A 137 9.35 11.07 8.74
C CYS A 137 7.92 10.56 8.53
N TRP A 138 7.65 10.02 7.34
CA TRP A 138 6.45 9.26 7.05
C TRP A 138 6.64 7.78 7.42
N VAL A 139 5.63 7.19 8.04
CA VAL A 139 5.58 5.75 8.31
C VAL A 139 4.38 5.16 7.57
N VAL A 140 4.64 4.28 6.61
CA VAL A 140 3.59 3.58 5.87
C VAL A 140 3.33 2.23 6.52
N LEU A 141 2.16 2.07 7.12
CA LEU A 141 1.67 0.80 7.66
C LEU A 141 0.80 0.15 6.59
N ALA A 142 1.27 -0.91 5.92
CA ALA A 142 0.57 -1.46 4.78
C ALA A 142 0.49 -2.99 4.78
N GLY A 143 -0.66 -3.50 4.34
CA GLY A 143 -0.98 -4.91 4.22
C GLY A 143 -1.77 -5.47 5.41
N SER A 144 -2.06 -6.78 5.36
CA SER A 144 -2.80 -7.49 6.39
C SER A 144 -1.97 -7.75 7.64
N LEU A 145 -2.64 -8.00 8.75
CA LEU A 145 -2.01 -8.51 9.97
C LEU A 145 -1.83 -10.03 9.90
N PRO A 146 -0.77 -10.59 10.48
CA PRO A 146 -0.57 -12.04 10.56
C PRO A 146 -1.51 -12.68 11.60
N PRO A 147 -1.77 -13.99 11.51
CA PRO A 147 -2.47 -14.74 12.53
C PRO A 147 -1.89 -14.53 13.93
N GLY A 148 -2.76 -14.34 14.92
CA GLY A 148 -2.35 -14.05 16.31
C GLY A 148 -2.12 -12.58 16.63
N ALA A 149 -2.03 -11.70 15.62
CA ALA A 149 -1.98 -10.25 15.85
C ALA A 149 -3.39 -9.71 16.14
N PRO A 150 -3.60 -8.99 17.25
CA PRO A 150 -4.84 -8.27 17.51
C PRO A 150 -5.14 -7.23 16.44
N GLY A 151 -6.42 -6.95 16.17
CA GLY A 151 -6.84 -5.91 15.23
C GLY A 151 -6.29 -4.51 15.57
N GLU A 152 -6.03 -4.27 16.85
CA GLU A 152 -5.47 -3.03 17.39
C GLU A 152 -3.98 -2.84 17.09
N THR A 153 -3.29 -3.83 16.53
CA THR A 153 -1.84 -3.78 16.30
C THR A 153 -1.41 -2.52 15.52
N TYR A 154 -2.10 -2.19 14.43
CA TYR A 154 -1.78 -0.97 13.68
C TYR A 154 -2.10 0.31 14.46
N ARG A 155 -3.17 0.32 15.25
CA ARG A 155 -3.47 1.44 16.16
C ARG A 155 -2.31 1.70 17.13
N GLU A 156 -1.80 0.64 17.78
CA GLU A 156 -0.66 0.76 18.70
C GLU A 156 0.61 1.28 17.98
N LEU A 157 0.84 0.85 16.74
CA LEU A 157 1.97 1.36 15.94
C LEU A 157 1.80 2.83 15.57
N ILE A 158 0.58 3.27 15.22
CA ILE A 158 0.26 4.68 14.96
C ILE A 158 0.58 5.53 16.19
N ASP A 159 0.14 5.09 17.37
CA ASP A 159 0.41 5.80 18.63
C ASP A 159 1.93 5.91 18.90
N VAL A 160 2.70 4.85 18.62
CA VAL A 160 4.17 4.85 18.75
C VAL A 160 4.82 5.87 17.79
N VAL A 161 4.36 5.93 16.54
CA VAL A 161 4.89 6.84 15.52
C VAL A 161 4.58 8.29 15.89
N HIS A 162 3.33 8.60 16.23
CA HIS A 162 2.91 9.95 16.62
C HIS A 162 3.64 10.43 17.87
N ALA A 163 3.85 9.56 18.88
CA ALA A 163 4.62 9.89 20.08
C ALA A 163 6.09 10.26 19.77
N ARG A 164 6.61 9.91 18.59
CA ARG A 164 7.96 10.27 18.12
C ARG A 164 7.98 11.42 17.11
N GLY A 165 6.81 12.02 16.85
CA GLY A 165 6.67 13.13 15.91
C GLY A 165 6.74 12.70 14.44
N GLY A 166 6.55 11.42 14.14
CA GLY A 166 6.37 10.91 12.78
C GLY A 166 4.94 11.08 12.29
N ARG A 167 4.72 10.90 10.99
CA ARG A 167 3.42 10.92 10.32
C ARG A 167 3.08 9.53 9.80
N VAL A 168 1.80 9.17 9.77
CA VAL A 168 1.37 7.82 9.40
C VAL A 168 0.49 7.81 8.16
N ALA A 169 0.86 6.94 7.22
CA ALA A 169 0.02 6.50 6.11
C ALA A 169 -0.45 5.06 6.38
N LEU A 170 -1.76 4.83 6.42
CA LEU A 170 -2.35 3.52 6.70
C LEU A 170 -3.04 2.95 5.46
N ASP A 171 -2.64 1.74 5.06
CA ASP A 171 -3.21 0.97 3.94
C ASP A 171 -3.48 -0.47 4.38
N THR A 172 -4.63 -0.70 4.95
CA THR A 172 -5.09 -2.01 5.44
C THR A 172 -6.61 -2.09 5.36
N SER A 173 -7.18 -3.24 5.70
CA SER A 173 -8.61 -3.49 5.57
C SER A 173 -9.24 -4.06 6.85
N GLY A 174 -10.57 -4.16 6.87
CA GLY A 174 -11.33 -4.81 7.91
C GLY A 174 -11.11 -4.26 9.32
N PRO A 175 -11.03 -5.13 10.35
CA PRO A 175 -10.88 -4.71 11.75
C PRO A 175 -9.62 -3.87 12.01
N ALA A 176 -8.53 -4.13 11.29
CA ALA A 176 -7.28 -3.39 11.44
C ALA A 176 -7.41 -1.95 10.94
N LEU A 177 -8.15 -1.71 9.85
CA LEU A 177 -8.46 -0.37 9.37
C LEU A 177 -9.36 0.37 10.37
N ALA A 178 -10.43 -0.27 10.83
CA ALA A 178 -11.36 0.31 11.79
C ALA A 178 -10.66 0.72 13.10
N ALA A 179 -9.80 -0.14 13.65
CA ALA A 179 -9.03 0.17 14.85
C ALA A 179 -7.98 1.26 14.60
N GLY A 180 -7.28 1.21 13.45
CA GLY A 180 -6.25 2.18 13.08
C GLY A 180 -6.79 3.60 12.95
N LEU A 181 -7.98 3.78 12.40
CA LEU A 181 -8.64 5.08 12.28
C LEU A 181 -8.90 5.78 13.62
N LEU A 182 -9.07 5.01 14.71
CA LEU A 182 -9.23 5.60 16.06
C LEU A 182 -7.97 6.33 16.53
N ALA A 183 -6.79 5.98 16.01
CA ALA A 183 -5.53 6.69 16.29
C ALA A 183 -5.25 7.85 15.30
N ARG A 184 -6.18 8.16 14.40
CA ARG A 184 -6.13 9.29 13.45
C ARG A 184 -4.84 9.33 12.65
N PRO A 185 -4.59 8.34 11.76
CA PRO A 185 -3.46 8.39 10.83
C PRO A 185 -3.57 9.63 9.95
N ASP A 186 -2.43 10.18 9.49
CA ASP A 186 -2.40 11.39 8.66
C ASP A 186 -2.91 11.12 7.23
N LEU A 187 -2.74 9.90 6.74
CA LEU A 187 -3.21 9.46 5.43
C LEU A 187 -3.86 8.07 5.55
N VAL A 188 -5.00 7.87 4.90
CA VAL A 188 -5.57 6.53 4.68
C VAL A 188 -5.91 6.32 3.21
N LYS A 189 -5.76 5.08 2.74
CA LYS A 189 -6.05 4.73 1.34
C LYS A 189 -6.91 3.47 1.22
N PRO A 190 -8.18 3.45 1.58
CA PRO A 190 -9.07 2.35 1.28
C PRO A 190 -9.41 2.28 -0.22
N ASN A 191 -9.76 1.10 -0.71
CA ASN A 191 -10.54 0.99 -1.93
C ASN A 191 -12.05 1.13 -1.61
N ARG A 192 -12.90 1.16 -2.66
CA ARG A 192 -14.37 1.30 -2.47
C ARG A 192 -14.94 0.20 -1.56
N VAL A 193 -14.55 -1.06 -1.80
CA VAL A 193 -15.08 -2.21 -1.05
C VAL A 193 -14.68 -2.14 0.43
N GLU A 194 -13.43 -1.83 0.71
CA GLU A 194 -12.93 -1.64 2.08
C GLU A 194 -13.63 -0.49 2.80
N LEU A 195 -13.93 0.59 2.07
CA LEU A 195 -14.67 1.72 2.63
C LEU A 195 -16.14 1.36 2.88
N GLU A 196 -16.78 0.61 1.99
CA GLU A 196 -18.14 0.08 2.18
C GLU A 196 -18.23 -0.87 3.38
N GLU A 197 -17.27 -1.78 3.52
CA GLU A 197 -17.15 -2.68 4.67
C GLU A 197 -16.95 -1.92 5.98
N LEU A 198 -16.08 -0.91 5.99
CA LEU A 198 -15.83 -0.06 7.15
C LEU A 198 -17.10 0.68 7.61
N LEU A 199 -17.89 1.19 6.68
CA LEU A 199 -19.08 1.99 6.95
C LEU A 199 -20.35 1.14 7.10
N GLY A 200 -20.31 -0.12 6.71
CA GLY A 200 -21.49 -1.02 6.70
C GLY A 200 -22.58 -0.59 5.72
N CYS A 201 -22.24 0.12 4.64
CA CYS A 201 -23.17 0.60 3.63
C CYS A 201 -22.53 0.57 2.23
N THR A 202 -23.36 0.61 1.18
CA THR A 202 -22.91 0.68 -0.20
C THR A 202 -22.63 2.13 -0.62
N LEU A 203 -21.63 2.31 -1.50
CA LEU A 203 -21.25 3.60 -2.08
C LEU A 203 -21.44 3.53 -3.61
N PRO A 204 -22.67 3.71 -4.12
CA PRO A 204 -23.03 3.37 -5.49
C PRO A 204 -22.39 4.28 -6.56
N ASP A 205 -21.95 5.47 -6.17
CA ASP A 205 -21.44 6.47 -7.09
C ASP A 205 -20.32 7.33 -6.47
N ARG A 206 -19.67 8.13 -7.32
CA ARG A 206 -18.61 9.05 -6.90
C ARG A 206 -19.06 10.07 -5.83
N PRO A 207 -20.23 10.69 -5.88
CA PRO A 207 -20.72 11.54 -4.81
C PRO A 207 -20.82 10.85 -3.44
N ALA A 208 -21.28 9.61 -3.39
CA ALA A 208 -21.34 8.83 -2.16
C ALA A 208 -19.93 8.54 -1.61
N VAL A 209 -19.00 8.15 -2.47
CA VAL A 209 -17.57 7.95 -2.10
C VAL A 209 -16.96 9.26 -1.57
N LEU A 210 -17.20 10.39 -2.24
CA LEU A 210 -16.70 11.69 -1.80
C LEU A 210 -17.24 12.09 -0.42
N ALA A 211 -18.52 11.85 -0.17
CA ALA A 211 -19.13 12.12 1.13
C ALA A 211 -18.49 11.26 2.23
N ALA A 212 -18.33 9.96 1.99
CA ALA A 212 -17.68 9.04 2.89
C ALA A 212 -16.21 9.42 3.18
N ALA A 213 -15.44 9.78 2.15
CA ALA A 213 -14.05 10.23 2.33
C ALA A 213 -13.97 11.51 3.20
N ARG A 214 -14.92 12.43 3.02
CA ARG A 214 -15.01 13.65 3.85
C ARG A 214 -15.38 13.38 5.30
N GLU A 215 -16.19 12.35 5.56
CA GLU A 215 -16.50 11.92 6.92
C GLU A 215 -15.23 11.42 7.63
N LEU A 216 -14.35 10.71 6.94
CA LEU A 216 -13.04 10.30 7.49
C LEU A 216 -12.14 11.51 7.77
N VAL A 217 -12.12 12.52 6.88
CA VAL A 217 -11.36 13.76 7.11
C VAL A 217 -11.94 14.51 8.31
N ALA A 218 -13.26 14.63 8.42
CA ALA A 218 -13.92 15.26 9.59
C ALA A 218 -13.65 14.46 10.89
N GLY A 219 -13.42 13.15 10.80
CA GLY A 219 -13.00 12.28 11.89
C GLY A 219 -11.55 12.47 12.34
N GLY A 220 -10.75 13.27 11.62
CA GLY A 220 -9.40 13.65 12.01
C GLY A 220 -8.27 13.06 11.15
N VAL A 221 -8.59 12.40 10.03
CA VAL A 221 -7.61 12.02 9.01
C VAL A 221 -7.30 13.25 8.15
N GLU A 222 -6.02 13.56 7.92
CA GLU A 222 -5.65 14.76 7.13
C GLU A 222 -5.91 14.56 5.63
N THR A 223 -5.56 13.38 5.11
CA THR A 223 -5.71 13.04 3.69
C THR A 223 -6.36 11.67 3.53
N VAL A 224 -7.37 11.58 2.68
CA VAL A 224 -8.05 10.33 2.33
C VAL A 224 -7.95 10.11 0.82
N VAL A 225 -7.50 8.93 0.42
CA VAL A 225 -7.46 8.50 -0.97
C VAL A 225 -8.37 7.28 -1.10
N VAL A 226 -9.37 7.35 -1.97
CA VAL A 226 -10.24 6.19 -2.23
C VAL A 226 -10.01 5.72 -3.66
N SER A 227 -9.41 4.53 -3.81
CA SER A 227 -9.22 3.92 -5.12
C SER A 227 -10.51 3.24 -5.60
N LEU A 228 -10.85 3.45 -6.88
CA LEU A 228 -12.06 2.95 -7.51
C LEU A 228 -11.76 1.96 -8.65
N GLY A 229 -10.54 1.41 -8.67
CA GLY A 229 -10.10 0.50 -9.72
C GLY A 229 -10.15 1.15 -11.10
N ALA A 230 -10.88 0.53 -12.02
CA ALA A 230 -11.04 1.04 -13.39
C ALA A 230 -11.86 2.33 -13.50
N GLU A 231 -12.45 2.83 -12.41
CA GLU A 231 -13.21 4.07 -12.40
C GLU A 231 -12.39 5.29 -11.93
N GLY A 232 -11.10 5.11 -11.55
CA GLY A 232 -10.22 6.20 -11.12
C GLY A 232 -10.01 6.25 -9.61
N ALA A 233 -9.83 7.45 -9.03
CA ALA A 233 -9.64 7.64 -7.60
C ALA A 233 -10.11 9.00 -7.11
N VAL A 234 -10.57 9.07 -5.86
CA VAL A 234 -10.96 10.29 -5.15
C VAL A 234 -9.89 10.62 -4.11
N PHE A 235 -9.45 11.86 -4.08
CA PHE A 235 -8.49 12.40 -3.10
C PHE A 235 -9.15 13.56 -2.35
N VAL A 236 -9.08 13.53 -1.02
CA VAL A 236 -9.64 14.56 -0.15
C VAL A 236 -8.59 14.97 0.89
N SER A 237 -8.36 16.28 1.04
CA SER A 237 -7.49 16.80 2.10
C SER A 237 -8.04 18.15 2.58
N GLY A 238 -8.42 18.24 3.85
CA GLY A 238 -9.14 19.40 4.36
C GLY A 238 -10.43 19.65 3.57
N GLU A 239 -10.59 20.88 3.03
CA GLU A 239 -11.74 21.27 2.21
C GLU A 239 -11.56 20.90 0.72
N ASP A 240 -10.31 20.66 0.27
CA ASP A 240 -10.02 20.35 -1.11
C ASP A 240 -10.34 18.88 -1.44
N ALA A 241 -10.90 18.68 -2.61
CA ALA A 241 -11.16 17.36 -3.15
C ALA A 241 -10.95 17.34 -4.66
N VAL A 242 -10.31 16.27 -5.14
CA VAL A 242 -10.08 16.03 -6.56
C VAL A 242 -10.40 14.59 -6.92
N PHE A 243 -10.74 14.39 -8.18
CA PHE A 243 -10.91 13.07 -8.78
C PHE A 243 -9.91 12.90 -9.91
N THR A 244 -9.33 11.73 -10.03
CA THR A 244 -8.51 11.36 -11.18
C THR A 244 -9.25 10.35 -12.04
N GLU A 245 -9.31 10.60 -13.34
CA GLU A 245 -9.83 9.64 -14.30
C GLU A 245 -8.89 8.43 -14.40
N PRO A 246 -9.43 7.23 -14.73
CA PRO A 246 -8.60 6.06 -14.98
C PRO A 246 -7.73 6.29 -16.22
N MET A 247 -6.48 5.84 -16.15
CA MET A 247 -5.60 5.92 -17.31
C MET A 247 -5.91 4.81 -18.30
N PRO A 248 -5.96 5.12 -19.62
CA PRO A 248 -6.23 4.16 -20.67
C PRO A 248 -4.99 3.29 -20.95
N VAL A 249 -4.69 2.36 -20.04
CA VAL A 249 -3.55 1.44 -20.12
C VAL A 249 -4.02 0.00 -20.33
N LYS A 250 -3.22 -0.81 -21.02
CA LYS A 250 -3.47 -2.25 -21.07
C LYS A 250 -3.01 -2.87 -19.76
N VAL A 251 -3.98 -3.27 -18.95
CA VAL A 251 -3.72 -3.90 -17.64
C VAL A 251 -3.19 -5.32 -17.87
N ALA A 252 -2.01 -5.60 -17.33
CA ALA A 252 -1.42 -6.94 -17.27
C ALA A 252 -1.66 -7.60 -15.90
N SER A 253 -1.64 -6.78 -14.82
CA SER A 253 -1.96 -7.22 -13.45
C SER A 253 -2.46 -6.02 -12.66
N THR A 254 -3.41 -6.23 -11.75
CA THR A 254 -3.87 -5.20 -10.80
C THR A 254 -3.12 -5.26 -9.46
N VAL A 255 -2.27 -6.27 -9.28
CA VAL A 255 -1.49 -6.47 -8.06
C VAL A 255 -0.48 -5.34 -7.87
N GLY A 256 -0.41 -4.81 -6.66
CA GLY A 256 0.48 -3.69 -6.32
C GLY A 256 0.01 -2.31 -6.80
N ALA A 257 -1.11 -2.21 -7.54
CA ALA A 257 -1.65 -0.91 -7.97
C ALA A 257 -1.99 0.02 -6.81
N GLY A 258 -2.55 -0.54 -5.73
CA GLY A 258 -2.85 0.17 -4.49
C GLY A 258 -1.58 0.62 -3.77
N ASP A 259 -0.58 -0.25 -3.68
CA ASP A 259 0.71 0.04 -3.07
C ASP A 259 1.44 1.15 -3.84
N ALA A 260 1.44 1.07 -5.17
CA ALA A 260 2.00 2.11 -6.03
C ALA A 260 1.28 3.46 -5.87
N MET A 261 -0.07 3.45 -5.77
CA MET A 261 -0.83 4.67 -5.48
C MET A 261 -0.47 5.25 -4.11
N MET A 262 -0.30 4.41 -3.08
CA MET A 262 0.18 4.83 -1.77
C MET A 262 1.59 5.44 -1.87
N ALA A 263 2.52 4.79 -2.56
CA ALA A 263 3.88 5.28 -2.77
C ALA A 263 3.88 6.66 -3.47
N GLY A 264 3.10 6.81 -4.54
CA GLY A 264 2.96 8.08 -5.27
C GLY A 264 2.34 9.19 -4.41
N THR A 265 1.36 8.85 -3.56
CA THR A 265 0.75 9.80 -2.61
C THR A 265 1.78 10.29 -1.59
N VAL A 266 2.50 9.37 -0.95
CA VAL A 266 3.54 9.71 0.03
C VAL A 266 4.67 10.51 -0.62
N ALA A 267 5.11 10.13 -1.83
CA ALA A 267 6.13 10.88 -2.58
C ALA A 267 5.70 12.33 -2.89
N GLY A 268 4.42 12.56 -3.18
CA GLY A 268 3.85 13.89 -3.37
C GLY A 268 3.78 14.70 -2.07
N LEU A 269 3.34 14.06 -0.97
CA LEU A 269 3.26 14.69 0.35
C LEU A 269 4.63 15.09 0.89
N LEU A 270 5.65 14.26 0.71
CA LEU A 270 7.05 14.59 1.06
C LEU A 270 7.57 15.85 0.38
N ARG A 271 7.10 16.13 -0.82
CA ARG A 271 7.47 17.33 -1.59
C ARG A 271 6.63 18.55 -1.27
N GLY A 272 5.64 18.43 -0.38
CA GLY A 272 4.69 19.51 -0.10
C GLY A 272 3.86 19.91 -1.32
N ALA A 273 3.59 18.96 -2.24
CA ALA A 273 2.87 19.24 -3.46
C ALA A 273 1.38 19.56 -3.18
N ALA A 274 0.73 20.30 -4.06
CA ALA A 274 -0.70 20.53 -3.99
C ALA A 274 -1.48 19.21 -4.20
N LEU A 275 -2.68 19.08 -3.64
CA LEU A 275 -3.51 17.87 -3.72
C LEU A 275 -3.71 17.38 -5.16
N ARG A 276 -3.87 18.30 -6.12
CA ARG A 276 -3.98 18.01 -7.54
C ARG A 276 -2.74 17.27 -8.07
N ASP A 277 -1.56 17.73 -7.69
CA ASP A 277 -0.28 17.18 -8.17
C ASP A 277 0.02 15.85 -7.49
N ILE A 278 -0.34 15.71 -6.22
CA ILE A 278 -0.30 14.44 -5.47
C ILE A 278 -1.18 13.41 -6.18
N ALA A 279 -2.43 13.77 -6.51
CA ALA A 279 -3.37 12.88 -7.17
C ALA A 279 -2.87 12.45 -8.55
N ALA A 280 -2.31 13.37 -9.33
CA ALA A 280 -1.72 13.05 -10.63
C ALA A 280 -0.53 12.08 -10.50
N LEU A 281 0.36 12.32 -9.54
CA LEU A 281 1.52 11.47 -9.28
C LEU A 281 1.10 10.07 -8.83
N ALA A 282 0.19 9.97 -7.85
CA ALA A 282 -0.31 8.71 -7.32
C ALA A 282 -1.00 7.84 -8.40
N THR A 283 -1.81 8.48 -9.25
CA THR A 283 -2.48 7.81 -10.37
C THR A 283 -1.46 7.35 -11.41
N ALA A 284 -0.42 8.14 -11.70
CA ALA A 284 0.64 7.74 -12.62
C ALA A 284 1.45 6.55 -12.10
N PHE A 285 1.76 6.49 -10.80
CA PHE A 285 2.39 5.33 -10.17
C PHE A 285 1.56 4.07 -10.39
N SER A 286 0.27 4.12 -10.01
CA SER A 286 -0.66 2.99 -10.20
C SER A 286 -0.75 2.56 -11.67
N ALA A 287 -0.92 3.52 -12.60
CA ALA A 287 -1.05 3.23 -14.03
C ALA A 287 0.20 2.57 -14.64
N VAL A 288 1.40 2.96 -14.19
CA VAL A 288 2.66 2.36 -14.67
C VAL A 288 2.86 0.96 -14.09
N THR A 289 2.41 0.72 -12.86
CA THR A 289 2.52 -0.60 -12.21
C THR A 289 1.65 -1.65 -12.88
N VAL A 290 0.39 -1.32 -13.22
CA VAL A 290 -0.57 -2.30 -13.77
C VAL A 290 -0.25 -2.81 -15.18
N VAL A 291 0.68 -2.21 -15.91
CA VAL A 291 1.03 -2.62 -17.29
C VAL A 291 1.99 -3.82 -17.35
N ARG A 292 2.49 -4.27 -16.21
CA ARG A 292 3.38 -5.44 -16.09
C ARG A 292 2.97 -6.33 -14.93
N VAL A 293 3.40 -7.58 -14.98
CA VAL A 293 3.31 -8.49 -13.83
C VAL A 293 4.56 -8.28 -12.96
N GLY A 294 4.39 -8.28 -11.65
CA GLY A 294 5.47 -8.10 -10.67
C GLY A 294 5.77 -6.63 -10.29
N PRO A 295 6.58 -6.39 -9.24
CA PRO A 295 6.85 -5.07 -8.69
C PRO A 295 7.88 -4.31 -9.54
N HIS A 296 7.44 -3.67 -10.61
CA HIS A 296 8.30 -2.95 -11.56
C HIS A 296 7.79 -1.53 -11.82
N LEU A 297 8.10 -0.59 -10.94
CA LEU A 297 7.90 0.83 -11.23
C LEU A 297 9.04 1.34 -12.12
N ASP A 298 8.70 1.94 -13.29
CA ASP A 298 9.63 2.70 -14.12
C ASP A 298 9.47 4.20 -13.81
N PRO A 299 10.43 4.84 -13.11
CA PRO A 299 10.34 6.26 -12.78
C PRO A 299 10.25 7.17 -13.99
N ALA A 300 10.88 6.80 -15.11
CA ALA A 300 10.81 7.59 -16.33
C ALA A 300 9.41 7.50 -16.96
N ALA A 301 8.78 6.31 -16.93
CA ALA A 301 7.41 6.16 -17.35
C ALA A 301 6.46 6.95 -16.45
N VAL A 302 6.62 6.91 -15.13
CA VAL A 302 5.83 7.74 -14.19
C VAL A 302 5.90 9.21 -14.55
N ARG A 303 7.12 9.77 -14.71
CA ARG A 303 7.31 11.20 -15.05
C ARG A 303 6.63 11.60 -16.38
N ARG A 304 6.61 10.70 -17.37
CA ARG A 304 5.87 10.93 -18.64
C ARG A 304 4.36 10.84 -18.44
N THR A 305 3.90 9.88 -17.63
CA THR A 305 2.47 9.61 -17.44
C THR A 305 1.77 10.69 -16.62
N VAL A 306 2.44 11.29 -15.62
CA VAL A 306 1.86 12.36 -14.76
C VAL A 306 1.23 13.46 -15.58
N ALA A 307 1.87 13.91 -16.67
CA ALA A 307 1.36 14.99 -17.52
C ALA A 307 0.07 14.65 -18.27
N SER A 308 -0.25 13.36 -18.37
CA SER A 308 -1.44 12.85 -19.09
C SER A 308 -2.60 12.52 -18.15
N VAL A 309 -2.39 12.59 -16.83
CA VAL A 309 -3.45 12.32 -15.85
C VAL A 309 -4.45 13.46 -15.83
N VAL A 310 -5.71 13.13 -16.09
CA VAL A 310 -6.81 14.09 -15.98
C VAL A 310 -7.24 14.19 -14.52
N VAL A 311 -7.16 15.39 -13.96
CA VAL A 311 -7.55 15.68 -12.56
C VAL A 311 -8.67 16.71 -12.55
N GLU A 312 -9.82 16.30 -12.09
CA GLU A 312 -11.02 17.11 -11.91
C GLU A 312 -11.11 17.65 -10.47
N ARG A 313 -11.39 18.92 -10.28
CA ARG A 313 -11.70 19.46 -8.94
C ARG A 313 -13.14 19.09 -8.58
N LEU A 314 -13.33 18.49 -7.43
CA LEU A 314 -14.66 18.17 -6.93
C LEU A 314 -15.27 19.35 -6.14
N PRO A 315 -16.62 19.47 -6.09
CA PRO A 315 -17.28 20.59 -5.40
C PRO A 315 -16.91 20.59 -3.91
N ALA A 316 -16.74 21.78 -3.35
CA ALA A 316 -16.60 21.95 -1.91
C ALA A 316 -17.85 21.45 -1.16
N LEU A 317 -17.75 21.20 0.18
CA LEU A 317 -18.93 20.96 1.00
C LEU A 317 -19.86 22.17 0.86
N VAL A 318 -21.02 21.96 0.27
CA VAL A 318 -22.11 22.92 0.44
C VAL A 318 -22.52 22.77 1.90
N GLY A 319 -22.24 23.79 2.71
CA GLY A 319 -22.58 23.81 4.14
C GLY A 319 -24.01 23.29 4.34
N ARG A 320 -24.20 22.32 5.21
CA ARG A 320 -25.56 22.00 5.67
C ARG A 320 -26.09 23.27 6.35
N PRO A 321 -27.30 23.72 5.98
CA PRO A 321 -27.94 24.88 6.61
C PRO A 321 -28.14 24.70 8.10
#